data_0b3ccf6d7c408a1b43ae02e081f2b159
#
_entry.id   0b3ccf6d7c408a1b43ae02e081f2b159
#
_cell.length_a   1.000
_cell.length_b   1.000
_cell.length_c   1.000
_cell.angle_alpha   90.00
_cell.angle_beta   90.00
_cell.angle_gamma   90.00
#
_symmetry.space_group_name_H-M   'P 1'
#
loop_
_entity.id
_entity.type
_entity.pdbx_description
1 polymer ?
#
loop_
_entity_poly.entity_id
_entity_poly.type
_entity_poly.pdbx_seq_one_letter_code
_entity_poly.pdbx_strand_id
1 'polypeptide(L)'
;MISNQILQNTIEGLKGISRVDFCVLDTEGKELAATFDMAKDCGEAVLSFVESPADSQVIQGCQFFKIFDEQRLEYVLLADGETEDVYMLGKIAAFQIQSLLVAYKERFDKDNFIKNLLLDNLLLVDIYNRAKKLHIDTEVKRVIFIIETSHEKDSAALDNVRNLLGGKSRDFITAVDEKNIIVVKELSDKDGNKELEKMAKEMLDTLQAEGGDEQIHIAYGTIVSDIKEVSKSYKEAKLALDVGKIFFD
;
A
#
# COMPACT_ATOMS: atom_id res chain seq x y z
N MET A 1 4.81 -6.96 -4.92
CA MET A 1 4.00 -7.21 -6.14
C MET A 1 2.77 -6.32 -6.13
N ILE A 2 2.39 -5.79 -7.26
CA ILE A 2 1.11 -5.10 -7.46
C ILE A 2 0.02 -6.17 -7.56
N SER A 3 -1.19 -5.93 -7.02
CA SER A 3 -2.29 -6.89 -7.20
C SER A 3 -2.78 -6.94 -8.64
N ASN A 4 -3.24 -8.11 -9.11
CA ASN A 4 -3.77 -8.28 -10.46
C ASN A 4 -4.93 -7.32 -10.76
N GLN A 5 -5.78 -7.03 -9.76
CA GLN A 5 -6.88 -6.08 -9.91
C GLN A 5 -6.40 -4.66 -10.23
N ILE A 6 -5.30 -4.22 -9.62
CA ILE A 6 -4.73 -2.89 -9.88
C ILE A 6 -4.07 -2.84 -11.25
N LEU A 7 -3.36 -3.90 -11.64
CA LEU A 7 -2.83 -4.02 -13.00
C LEU A 7 -3.97 -3.97 -14.02
N GLN A 8 -5.05 -4.73 -13.80
CA GLN A 8 -6.24 -4.76 -14.66
C GLN A 8 -6.87 -3.37 -14.82
N ASN A 9 -7.17 -2.70 -13.70
CA ASN A 9 -7.75 -1.36 -13.73
C ASN A 9 -6.84 -0.35 -14.47
N THR A 10 -5.52 -0.51 -14.31
CA THR A 10 -4.54 0.37 -14.96
C THR A 10 -4.54 0.20 -16.47
N ILE A 11 -4.48 -1.04 -16.97
CA ILE A 11 -4.46 -1.29 -18.42
C ILE A 11 -5.81 -1.01 -19.07
N GLU A 12 -6.93 -1.23 -18.38
CA GLU A 12 -8.26 -0.84 -18.87
C GLU A 12 -8.38 0.68 -19.00
N GLY A 13 -7.89 1.45 -18.01
CA GLY A 13 -7.83 2.90 -18.11
C GLY A 13 -6.95 3.38 -19.28
N LEU A 14 -5.80 2.76 -19.48
CA LEU A 14 -4.91 3.06 -20.60
C LEU A 14 -5.54 2.72 -21.95
N LYS A 15 -6.21 1.56 -22.07
CA LYS A 15 -6.98 1.18 -23.27
C LYS A 15 -8.07 2.20 -23.57
N GLY A 16 -8.81 2.65 -22.55
CA GLY A 16 -9.88 3.65 -22.71
C GLY A 16 -9.39 4.98 -23.32
N ILE A 17 -8.14 5.35 -23.06
CA ILE A 17 -7.52 6.57 -23.58
C ILE A 17 -6.85 6.34 -24.94
N SER A 18 -6.07 5.25 -25.06
CA SER A 18 -5.17 5.01 -26.21
C SER A 18 -5.82 4.21 -27.33
N ARG A 19 -6.87 3.44 -27.07
CA ARG A 19 -7.44 2.43 -27.94
C ARG A 19 -6.47 1.31 -28.33
N VAL A 20 -5.37 1.15 -27.60
CA VAL A 20 -4.41 0.06 -27.70
C VAL A 20 -4.79 -0.98 -26.67
N ASP A 21 -4.71 -2.24 -27.07
CA ASP A 21 -4.91 -3.36 -26.18
C ASP A 21 -3.63 -3.71 -25.42
N PHE A 22 -3.75 -4.09 -24.15
CA PHE A 22 -2.63 -4.39 -23.29
C PHE A 22 -2.80 -5.73 -22.59
N CYS A 23 -1.67 -6.41 -22.38
CA CYS A 23 -1.59 -7.59 -21.52
C CYS A 23 -0.33 -7.52 -20.67
N VAL A 24 -0.45 -7.80 -19.37
CA VAL A 24 0.66 -7.85 -18.42
C VAL A 24 0.87 -9.30 -18.00
N LEU A 25 2.11 -9.76 -18.14
CA LEU A 25 2.53 -11.12 -17.83
C LEU A 25 3.65 -11.10 -16.79
N ASP A 26 3.77 -12.17 -16.02
CA ASP A 26 4.98 -12.40 -15.22
C ASP A 26 6.13 -12.91 -16.09
N THR A 27 7.28 -13.12 -15.47
CA THR A 27 8.50 -13.61 -16.16
C THR A 27 8.41 -15.08 -16.59
N GLU A 28 7.39 -15.80 -16.14
CA GLU A 28 7.09 -17.19 -16.53
C GLU A 28 6.06 -17.26 -17.66
N GLY A 29 5.57 -16.10 -18.14
CA GLY A 29 4.58 -16.00 -19.20
C GLY A 29 3.13 -16.20 -18.73
N LYS A 30 2.89 -16.17 -17.41
CA LYS A 30 1.54 -16.25 -16.84
C LYS A 30 0.85 -14.88 -16.94
N GLU A 31 -0.37 -14.88 -17.45
CA GLU A 31 -1.19 -13.67 -17.51
C GLU A 31 -1.59 -13.20 -16.11
N LEU A 32 -1.36 -11.92 -15.85
CA LEU A 32 -1.74 -11.21 -14.62
C LEU A 32 -2.93 -10.28 -14.85
N ALA A 33 -2.98 -9.64 -16.01
CA ALA A 33 -4.06 -8.74 -16.43
C ALA A 33 -4.08 -8.63 -17.96
N ALA A 34 -5.26 -8.57 -18.57
CA ALA A 34 -5.40 -8.42 -20.02
C ALA A 34 -6.65 -7.63 -20.40
N THR A 35 -6.58 -6.90 -21.53
CA THR A 35 -7.74 -6.22 -22.14
C THR A 35 -8.22 -6.91 -23.42
N PHE A 36 -7.56 -7.98 -23.81
CA PHE A 36 -7.89 -8.82 -24.98
C PHE A 36 -7.51 -10.29 -24.71
N ASP A 37 -8.12 -11.21 -25.44
CA ASP A 37 -7.77 -12.63 -25.35
C ASP A 37 -6.47 -12.90 -26.08
N MET A 38 -5.44 -13.28 -25.33
CA MET A 38 -4.12 -13.56 -25.87
C MET A 38 -4.11 -14.91 -26.62
N ALA A 39 -3.48 -14.96 -27.81
CA ALA A 39 -3.28 -16.20 -28.51
C ALA A 39 -2.38 -17.16 -27.69
N LYS A 40 -2.68 -18.48 -27.71
CA LYS A 40 -1.98 -19.49 -26.89
C LYS A 40 -0.47 -19.57 -27.12
N ASP A 41 0.02 -19.08 -28.27
CA ASP A 41 1.44 -19.14 -28.65
C ASP A 41 2.29 -18.00 -28.05
N CYS A 42 1.67 -16.99 -27.42
CA CYS A 42 2.39 -15.87 -26.86
C CYS A 42 3.22 -16.23 -25.61
N GLY A 43 2.88 -17.29 -24.88
CA GLY A 43 3.63 -17.72 -23.70
C GLY A 43 5.08 -18.12 -24.00
N GLU A 44 5.31 -18.89 -25.08
CA GLU A 44 6.67 -19.28 -25.52
C GLU A 44 7.46 -18.05 -26.02
N ALA A 45 6.78 -17.12 -26.69
CA ALA A 45 7.39 -15.87 -27.15
C ALA A 45 7.84 -14.99 -25.97
N VAL A 46 7.08 -14.96 -24.88
CA VAL A 46 7.46 -14.24 -23.63
C VAL A 46 8.73 -14.81 -23.03
N LEU A 47 8.84 -16.14 -22.89
CA LEU A 47 10.04 -16.77 -22.32
C LEU A 47 11.30 -16.44 -23.15
N SER A 48 11.19 -16.51 -24.46
CA SER A 48 12.27 -16.14 -25.36
C SER A 48 12.63 -14.63 -25.23
N PHE A 49 11.65 -13.76 -25.09
CA PHE A 49 11.87 -12.34 -24.91
C PHE A 49 12.51 -11.99 -23.55
N VAL A 50 12.10 -12.68 -22.47
CA VAL A 50 12.68 -12.51 -21.13
C VAL A 50 14.20 -12.74 -21.14
N GLU A 51 14.67 -13.75 -21.87
CA GLU A 51 16.10 -14.09 -21.99
C GLU A 51 16.86 -13.17 -22.96
N SER A 52 16.15 -12.44 -23.84
CA SER A 52 16.78 -11.55 -24.82
C SER A 52 17.42 -10.33 -24.14
N PRO A 53 18.46 -9.70 -24.71
CA PRO A 53 19.05 -8.47 -24.18
C PRO A 53 18.20 -7.22 -24.49
N ALA A 54 17.14 -7.34 -25.30
CA ALA A 54 16.31 -6.21 -25.72
C ALA A 54 15.33 -5.80 -24.64
N ASP A 55 15.17 -4.49 -24.39
CA ASP A 55 14.15 -3.94 -23.48
C ASP A 55 12.76 -3.89 -24.13
N SER A 56 12.70 -3.86 -25.46
CA SER A 56 11.48 -3.95 -26.23
C SER A 56 11.71 -4.66 -27.56
N GLN A 57 10.69 -5.35 -28.06
CA GLN A 57 10.75 -6.10 -29.32
C GLN A 57 9.37 -6.29 -29.92
N VAL A 58 9.28 -6.35 -31.25
CA VAL A 58 8.06 -6.78 -31.95
C VAL A 58 8.11 -8.29 -32.12
N ILE A 59 7.11 -9.00 -31.64
CA ILE A 59 6.99 -10.45 -31.77
C ILE A 59 5.54 -10.75 -32.18
N GLN A 60 5.38 -11.46 -33.30
CA GLN A 60 4.05 -11.84 -33.84
C GLN A 60 3.07 -10.65 -34.01
N GLY A 61 3.59 -9.48 -34.33
CA GLY A 61 2.76 -8.27 -34.51
C GLY A 61 2.51 -7.45 -33.24
N CYS A 62 2.74 -8.00 -32.06
CA CYS A 62 2.61 -7.29 -30.80
C CYS A 62 3.94 -6.65 -30.38
N GLN A 63 3.85 -5.51 -29.70
CA GLN A 63 4.99 -4.85 -29.08
C GLN A 63 5.18 -5.37 -27.66
N PHE A 64 6.35 -5.89 -27.36
CA PHE A 64 6.74 -6.39 -26.04
C PHE A 64 7.65 -5.40 -25.32
N PHE A 65 7.43 -5.19 -24.04
CA PHE A 65 8.22 -4.28 -23.19
C PHE A 65 8.58 -4.95 -21.87
N LYS A 66 9.84 -4.83 -21.44
CA LYS A 66 10.29 -5.25 -20.13
C LYS A 66 10.01 -4.18 -19.08
N ILE A 67 9.51 -4.59 -17.93
CA ILE A 67 9.27 -3.74 -16.78
C ILE A 67 10.11 -4.24 -15.62
N PHE A 68 11.03 -3.38 -15.14
CA PHE A 68 12.00 -3.74 -14.12
C PHE A 68 11.63 -3.15 -12.74
N ASP A 69 11.91 -3.92 -11.68
CA ASP A 69 12.08 -3.41 -10.33
C ASP A 69 13.58 -3.26 -10.07
N GLU A 70 14.10 -2.04 -10.12
CA GLU A 70 15.55 -1.75 -10.12
C GLU A 70 16.26 -2.47 -11.27
N GLN A 71 16.95 -3.59 -10.97
CA GLN A 71 17.66 -4.41 -11.96
C GLN A 71 16.99 -5.76 -12.23
N ARG A 72 15.89 -6.06 -11.54
CA ARG A 72 15.18 -7.32 -11.68
C ARG A 72 14.00 -7.13 -12.63
N LEU A 73 13.92 -7.97 -13.66
CA LEU A 73 12.72 -8.03 -14.50
C LEU A 73 11.55 -8.57 -13.67
N GLU A 74 10.45 -7.83 -13.64
CA GLU A 74 9.28 -8.16 -12.84
C GLU A 74 8.07 -8.50 -13.70
N TYR A 75 7.85 -7.74 -14.78
CA TYR A 75 6.74 -7.95 -15.70
C TYR A 75 7.17 -7.80 -17.16
N VAL A 76 6.39 -8.41 -18.04
CA VAL A 76 6.39 -8.17 -19.48
C VAL A 76 5.03 -7.56 -19.86
N LEU A 77 5.05 -6.40 -20.52
CA LEU A 77 3.86 -5.78 -21.08
C LEU A 77 3.81 -6.05 -22.58
N LEU A 78 2.66 -6.51 -23.05
CA LEU A 78 2.32 -6.58 -24.45
C LEU A 78 1.38 -5.43 -24.80
N ALA A 79 1.62 -4.81 -25.96
CA ALA A 79 0.71 -3.82 -26.53
C ALA A 79 0.36 -4.26 -27.95
N ASP A 80 -0.92 -4.33 -28.25
CA ASP A 80 -1.48 -4.71 -29.56
C ASP A 80 -2.40 -3.60 -30.09
N GLY A 81 -2.30 -3.31 -31.37
CA GLY A 81 -3.14 -2.31 -32.02
C GLY A 81 -2.72 -2.04 -33.47
N GLU A 82 -3.64 -1.48 -34.23
CA GLU A 82 -3.47 -1.20 -35.67
C GLU A 82 -2.81 0.17 -35.95
N THR A 83 -2.54 0.98 -34.91
CA THR A 83 -2.02 2.34 -35.10
C THR A 83 -0.49 2.36 -35.12
N GLU A 84 0.10 3.31 -35.87
CA GLU A 84 1.55 3.51 -35.88
C GLU A 84 2.13 3.91 -34.51
N ASP A 85 1.26 4.39 -33.60
CA ASP A 85 1.62 4.86 -32.27
C ASP A 85 1.71 3.77 -31.20
N VAL A 86 1.40 2.49 -31.52
CA VAL A 86 1.38 1.38 -30.55
C VAL A 86 2.67 1.26 -29.75
N TYR A 87 3.80 1.43 -30.40
CA TYR A 87 5.12 1.42 -29.73
C TYR A 87 5.22 2.52 -28.67
N MET A 88 4.85 3.77 -29.01
CA MET A 88 4.93 4.89 -28.09
C MET A 88 3.95 4.73 -26.94
N LEU A 89 2.71 4.33 -27.22
CA LEU A 89 1.67 4.10 -26.22
C LEU A 89 2.03 2.92 -25.29
N GLY A 90 2.59 1.85 -25.84
CA GLY A 90 3.11 0.72 -25.07
C GLY A 90 4.25 1.13 -24.15
N LYS A 91 5.16 1.99 -24.62
CA LYS A 91 6.25 2.53 -23.80
C LYS A 91 5.75 3.42 -22.66
N ILE A 92 4.72 4.24 -22.91
CA ILE A 92 4.05 5.04 -21.87
C ILE A 92 3.38 4.12 -20.85
N ALA A 93 2.68 3.09 -21.29
CA ALA A 93 2.03 2.10 -20.44
C ALA A 93 3.05 1.35 -19.56
N ALA A 94 4.17 0.91 -20.14
CA ALA A 94 5.26 0.26 -19.41
C ALA A 94 5.85 1.19 -18.34
N PHE A 95 6.10 2.45 -18.67
CA PHE A 95 6.57 3.46 -17.71
C PHE A 95 5.54 3.71 -16.58
N GLN A 96 4.27 3.77 -16.91
CA GLN A 96 3.20 3.93 -15.90
C GLN A 96 3.16 2.74 -14.93
N ILE A 97 3.23 1.50 -15.44
CA ILE A 97 3.25 0.29 -14.59
C ILE A 97 4.52 0.25 -13.74
N GLN A 98 5.67 0.62 -14.30
CA GLN A 98 6.93 0.73 -13.55
C GLN A 98 6.84 1.77 -12.43
N SER A 99 6.22 2.92 -12.68
CA SER A 99 6.00 3.96 -11.66
C SER A 99 5.09 3.47 -10.54
N LEU A 100 4.04 2.71 -10.88
CA LEU A 100 3.18 2.05 -9.90
C LEU A 100 3.96 1.03 -9.07
N LEU A 101 4.81 0.21 -9.70
CA LEU A 101 5.63 -0.79 -9.01
C LEU A 101 6.53 -0.14 -7.95
N VAL A 102 7.20 0.94 -8.29
CA VAL A 102 8.03 1.73 -7.36
C VAL A 102 7.20 2.27 -6.20
N ALA A 103 6.04 2.87 -6.48
CA ALA A 103 5.16 3.43 -5.45
C ALA A 103 4.61 2.35 -4.49
N TYR A 104 4.23 1.19 -5.01
CA TYR A 104 3.77 0.06 -4.20
C TYR A 104 4.88 -0.51 -3.33
N LYS A 105 6.11 -0.62 -3.86
CA LYS A 105 7.28 -1.06 -3.09
C LYS A 105 7.58 -0.11 -1.95
N GLU A 106 7.62 1.19 -2.22
CA GLU A 106 7.84 2.20 -1.18
C GLU A 106 6.78 2.14 -0.08
N ARG A 107 5.51 1.99 -0.45
CA ARG A 107 4.42 1.84 0.51
C ARG A 107 4.57 0.58 1.36
N PHE A 108 4.93 -0.55 0.74
CA PHE A 108 5.16 -1.82 1.43
C PHE A 108 6.35 -1.74 2.40
N ASP A 109 7.44 -1.08 1.99
CA ASP A 109 8.63 -0.89 2.83
C ASP A 109 8.32 0.01 4.04
N LYS A 110 7.52 1.07 3.85
CA LYS A 110 7.03 1.92 4.95
C LYS A 110 6.15 1.15 5.91
N ASP A 111 5.19 0.38 5.41
CA ASP A 111 4.29 -0.43 6.25
C ASP A 111 5.07 -1.46 7.06
N ASN A 112 5.99 -2.19 6.43
CA ASN A 112 6.88 -3.14 7.12
C ASN A 112 7.76 -2.46 8.17
N PHE A 113 8.31 -1.29 7.87
CA PHE A 113 9.11 -0.53 8.82
C PHE A 113 8.28 -0.18 10.05
N ILE A 114 7.09 0.39 9.86
CA ILE A 114 6.18 0.78 10.95
C ILE A 114 5.76 -0.44 11.77
N LYS A 115 5.37 -1.56 11.16
CA LYS A 115 5.03 -2.80 11.88
C LYS A 115 6.17 -3.30 12.77
N ASN A 116 7.39 -3.35 12.22
CA ASN A 116 8.54 -3.78 13.00
C ASN A 116 8.90 -2.79 14.11
N LEU A 117 8.70 -1.50 13.89
CA LEU A 117 8.88 -0.45 14.89
C LEU A 117 7.88 -0.61 16.06
N LEU A 118 6.60 -0.78 15.75
CA LEU A 118 5.53 -1.02 16.75
C LEU A 118 5.81 -2.23 17.61
N LEU A 119 6.29 -3.33 17.00
CA LEU A 119 6.58 -4.61 17.66
C LEU A 119 7.95 -4.63 18.37
N ASP A 120 8.71 -3.53 18.35
CA ASP A 120 10.02 -3.42 18.99
C ASP A 120 11.07 -4.40 18.40
N ASN A 121 10.95 -4.70 17.10
CA ASN A 121 11.79 -5.67 16.38
C ASN A 121 13.01 -5.04 15.69
N LEU A 122 13.29 -3.75 15.93
CA LEU A 122 14.36 -3.03 15.27
C LEU A 122 15.43 -2.55 16.27
N LEU A 123 16.68 -2.65 15.85
CA LEU A 123 17.77 -2.02 16.58
C LEU A 123 17.71 -0.49 16.40
N LEU A 124 18.17 0.26 17.40
CA LEU A 124 18.13 1.73 17.38
C LEU A 124 18.79 2.33 16.12
N VAL A 125 19.92 1.79 15.70
CA VAL A 125 20.63 2.22 14.49
C VAL A 125 19.79 1.98 13.23
N ASP A 126 19.11 0.85 13.17
CA ASP A 126 18.24 0.51 12.03
C ASP A 126 17.00 1.40 11.96
N ILE A 127 16.44 1.81 13.10
CA ILE A 127 15.31 2.72 13.17
C ILE A 127 15.64 4.02 12.42
N TYR A 128 16.72 4.70 12.78
CA TYR A 128 17.10 5.96 12.16
C TYR A 128 17.54 5.83 10.71
N ASN A 129 18.30 4.78 10.37
CA ASN A 129 18.76 4.55 9.00
C ASN A 129 17.60 4.26 8.06
N ARG A 130 16.64 3.42 8.48
CA ARG A 130 15.45 3.10 7.67
C ARG A 130 14.50 4.29 7.58
N ALA A 131 14.25 5.00 8.68
CA ALA A 131 13.44 6.21 8.67
C ALA A 131 13.97 7.24 7.66
N LYS A 132 15.30 7.48 7.66
CA LYS A 132 15.95 8.37 6.69
C LYS A 132 15.78 7.89 5.24
N LYS A 133 15.98 6.59 4.98
CA LYS A 133 15.80 6.01 3.63
C LYS A 133 14.36 6.13 3.14
N LEU A 134 13.39 5.99 4.05
CA LEU A 134 11.96 6.04 3.76
C LEU A 134 11.38 7.47 3.82
N HIS A 135 12.21 8.48 4.03
CA HIS A 135 11.80 9.89 4.17
C HIS A 135 10.75 10.09 5.28
N ILE A 136 10.95 9.42 6.43
CA ILE A 136 10.10 9.53 7.62
C ILE A 136 10.81 10.42 8.62
N ASP A 137 10.16 11.52 9.03
CA ASP A 137 10.67 12.42 10.04
C ASP A 137 10.80 11.71 11.39
N THR A 138 11.95 11.85 12.05
CA THR A 138 12.25 11.13 13.30
C THR A 138 11.89 11.92 14.56
N GLU A 139 11.90 13.25 14.48
CA GLU A 139 11.74 14.16 15.61
C GLU A 139 10.43 14.96 15.53
N VAL A 140 9.31 14.25 15.31
CA VAL A 140 7.97 14.83 15.32
C VAL A 140 7.10 14.14 16.36
N LYS A 141 6.16 14.88 16.92
CA LYS A 141 5.21 14.33 17.90
C LYS A 141 4.31 13.33 17.24
N ARG A 142 4.18 12.15 17.85
CA ARG A 142 3.28 11.08 17.41
C ARG A 142 2.54 10.47 18.59
N VAL A 143 1.39 9.91 18.27
CA VAL A 143 0.61 9.08 19.19
C VAL A 143 0.09 7.87 18.43
N ILE A 144 -0.08 6.76 19.13
CA ILE A 144 -0.68 5.55 18.58
C ILE A 144 -2.13 5.47 19.02
N PHE A 145 -3.04 5.31 18.03
CA PHE A 145 -4.40 4.84 18.27
C PHE A 145 -4.51 3.37 17.86
N ILE A 146 -5.20 2.59 18.65
CA ILE A 146 -5.60 1.22 18.33
C ILE A 146 -7.11 1.22 18.20
N ILE A 147 -7.60 0.76 17.07
CA ILE A 147 -9.03 0.59 16.78
C ILE A 147 -9.28 -0.91 16.69
N GLU A 148 -10.03 -1.46 17.63
CA GLU A 148 -10.46 -2.85 17.60
C GLU A 148 -11.86 -2.94 17.02
N THR A 149 -12.05 -3.85 16.06
CA THR A 149 -13.35 -4.14 15.42
C THR A 149 -13.77 -5.56 15.71
N SER A 150 -15.09 -5.83 15.76
CA SER A 150 -15.64 -7.15 16.07
C SER A 150 -15.48 -8.18 14.96
N HIS A 151 -15.27 -7.74 13.71
CA HIS A 151 -15.17 -8.63 12.56
C HIS A 151 -13.72 -8.96 12.19
N GLU A 152 -13.44 -10.28 12.11
CA GLU A 152 -12.22 -10.80 11.51
C GLU A 152 -12.23 -10.47 10.00
N LYS A 153 -11.21 -9.74 9.52
CA LYS A 153 -10.96 -9.44 8.09
C LYS A 153 -11.81 -8.33 7.46
N ASP A 154 -12.27 -7.35 8.19
CA ASP A 154 -12.95 -6.24 7.53
C ASP A 154 -11.93 -5.31 6.85
N SER A 155 -11.57 -5.66 5.58
CA SER A 155 -10.81 -4.76 4.70
C SER A 155 -11.54 -3.42 4.56
N ALA A 156 -12.86 -3.40 4.69
CA ALA A 156 -13.67 -2.20 4.67
C ALA A 156 -13.35 -1.26 5.85
N ALA A 157 -13.23 -1.78 7.08
CA ALA A 157 -12.88 -0.96 8.24
C ALA A 157 -11.49 -0.30 8.09
N LEU A 158 -10.51 -1.04 7.57
CA LEU A 158 -9.17 -0.48 7.30
C LEU A 158 -9.22 0.60 6.21
N ASP A 159 -10.00 0.37 5.15
CA ASP A 159 -10.15 1.34 4.05
C ASP A 159 -10.97 2.56 4.50
N ASN A 160 -11.97 2.39 5.36
CA ASN A 160 -12.73 3.48 5.96
C ASN A 160 -11.85 4.36 6.85
N VAL A 161 -11.03 3.75 7.71
CA VAL A 161 -10.03 4.49 8.52
C VAL A 161 -9.02 5.21 7.60
N ARG A 162 -8.58 4.58 6.52
CA ARG A 162 -7.70 5.22 5.53
C ARG A 162 -8.37 6.39 4.83
N ASN A 163 -9.62 6.26 4.45
CA ASN A 163 -10.38 7.33 3.80
C ASN A 163 -10.64 8.51 4.75
N LEU A 164 -10.93 8.21 6.02
CA LEU A 164 -11.16 9.22 7.06
C LEU A 164 -9.89 10.04 7.34
N LEU A 165 -8.74 9.38 7.45
CA LEU A 165 -7.48 10.00 7.85
C LEU A 165 -6.54 10.30 6.68
N GLY A 166 -6.73 9.62 5.53
CA GLY A 166 -5.72 9.47 4.48
C GLY A 166 -5.56 10.62 3.49
N GLY A 167 -6.39 11.67 3.53
CA GLY A 167 -6.41 12.67 2.45
C GLY A 167 -5.26 13.69 2.47
N LYS A 168 -4.60 13.94 3.61
CA LYS A 168 -3.58 14.99 3.76
C LYS A 168 -2.56 14.74 4.87
N SER A 169 -2.57 13.57 5.50
CA SER A 169 -1.79 13.36 6.72
C SER A 169 -0.53 12.54 6.46
N ARG A 170 0.51 12.80 7.24
CA ARG A 170 1.72 11.99 7.33
C ARG A 170 1.53 10.78 8.26
N ASP A 171 0.28 10.38 8.44
CA ASP A 171 -0.10 9.28 9.32
C ASP A 171 0.16 7.93 8.66
N PHE A 172 0.50 6.93 9.47
CA PHE A 172 0.60 5.57 9.01
C PHE A 172 -0.57 4.76 9.56
N ILE A 173 -1.21 4.00 8.69
CA ILE A 173 -2.34 3.14 9.04
C ILE A 173 -1.97 1.74 8.63
N THR A 174 -1.90 0.85 9.61
CA THR A 174 -1.49 -0.54 9.43
C THR A 174 -2.35 -1.47 10.29
N ALA A 175 -2.29 -2.76 10.04
CA ALA A 175 -2.86 -3.80 10.89
C ALA A 175 -1.73 -4.72 11.36
N VAL A 176 -1.68 -4.99 12.66
CA VAL A 176 -0.69 -5.89 13.26
C VAL A 176 -1.28 -7.29 13.42
N ASP A 177 -2.59 -7.38 13.59
CA ASP A 177 -3.38 -8.60 13.65
C ASP A 177 -4.73 -8.44 12.93
N GLU A 178 -5.59 -9.46 13.01
CA GLU A 178 -6.85 -9.51 12.25
C GLU A 178 -7.95 -8.58 12.80
N LYS A 179 -7.81 -8.09 14.05
CA LYS A 179 -8.83 -7.30 14.77
C LYS A 179 -8.44 -5.85 14.99
N ASN A 180 -7.12 -5.56 15.00
CA ASN A 180 -6.60 -4.28 15.41
C ASN A 180 -6.06 -3.47 14.24
N ILE A 181 -6.67 -2.33 14.00
CA ILE A 181 -6.16 -1.29 13.09
C ILE A 181 -5.34 -0.32 13.93
N ILE A 182 -4.10 -0.09 13.53
CA ILE A 182 -3.17 0.79 14.21
C ILE A 182 -2.98 2.06 13.41
N VAL A 183 -3.22 3.20 14.05
CA VAL A 183 -2.97 4.52 13.47
C VAL A 183 -1.80 5.17 14.18
N VAL A 184 -0.71 5.40 13.48
CA VAL A 184 0.41 6.20 13.94
C VAL A 184 0.14 7.63 13.51
N LYS A 185 -0.41 8.44 14.41
CA LYS A 185 -0.84 9.80 14.15
C LYS A 185 0.29 10.79 14.37
N GLU A 186 0.61 11.60 13.36
CA GLU A 186 1.48 12.76 13.51
C GLU A 186 0.69 13.94 14.10
N LEU A 187 1.25 14.59 15.10
CA LEU A 187 0.62 15.68 15.83
C LEU A 187 1.34 17.01 15.58
N SER A 188 0.58 18.10 15.60
CA SER A 188 1.14 19.43 15.64
C SER A 188 1.59 19.79 17.08
N ASP A 189 2.40 20.86 17.23
CA ASP A 189 2.85 21.31 18.54
C ASP A 189 1.72 21.75 19.48
N LYS A 190 0.56 22.07 18.90
CA LYS A 190 -0.61 22.56 19.65
C LYS A 190 -1.49 21.41 20.15
N ASP A 191 -1.31 20.21 19.60
CA ASP A 191 -2.16 19.07 19.93
C ASP A 191 -1.75 18.50 21.29
N GLY A 192 -2.75 18.32 22.16
CA GLY A 192 -2.62 17.78 23.51
C GLY A 192 -3.70 16.75 23.80
N ASN A 193 -3.84 16.33 25.05
CA ASN A 193 -4.76 15.25 25.42
C ASN A 193 -6.22 15.51 25.02
N LYS A 194 -6.68 16.77 25.05
CA LYS A 194 -8.07 17.11 24.64
C LYS A 194 -8.30 16.88 23.16
N GLU A 195 -7.30 17.17 22.33
CA GLU A 195 -7.35 16.93 20.92
C GLU A 195 -7.34 15.42 20.62
N LEU A 196 -6.61 14.61 21.41
CA LEU A 196 -6.62 13.16 21.28
C LEU A 196 -7.99 12.56 21.60
N GLU A 197 -8.65 13.01 22.66
CA GLU A 197 -10.01 12.59 22.99
C GLU A 197 -11.00 12.94 21.87
N LYS A 198 -10.89 14.15 21.31
CA LYS A 198 -11.71 14.58 20.19
C LYS A 198 -11.47 13.72 18.95
N MET A 199 -10.20 13.46 18.60
CA MET A 199 -9.85 12.60 17.46
C MET A 199 -10.39 11.17 17.66
N ALA A 200 -10.23 10.59 18.84
CA ALA A 200 -10.76 9.26 19.17
C ALA A 200 -12.28 9.21 18.98
N LYS A 201 -12.99 10.23 19.46
CA LYS A 201 -14.44 10.33 19.31
C LYS A 201 -14.87 10.49 17.85
N GLU A 202 -14.19 11.34 17.08
CA GLU A 202 -14.48 11.52 15.65
C GLU A 202 -14.27 10.22 14.86
N MET A 203 -13.22 9.47 15.17
CA MET A 203 -12.96 8.15 14.58
C MET A 203 -14.08 7.16 14.94
N LEU A 204 -14.48 7.12 16.20
CA LEU A 204 -15.54 6.23 16.68
C LEU A 204 -16.88 6.55 16.02
N ASP A 205 -17.29 7.83 16.05
CA ASP A 205 -18.57 8.30 15.48
C ASP A 205 -18.66 7.98 13.97
N THR A 206 -17.55 8.13 13.24
CA THR A 206 -17.51 7.84 11.81
C THR A 206 -17.57 6.35 11.50
N LEU A 207 -16.83 5.54 12.25
CA LEU A 207 -16.81 4.08 12.04
C LEU A 207 -18.15 3.46 12.41
N GLN A 208 -18.81 3.93 13.47
CA GLN A 208 -20.14 3.49 13.85
C GLN A 208 -21.21 3.88 12.83
N ALA A 209 -21.09 5.05 12.22
CA ALA A 209 -22.03 5.51 11.18
C ALA A 209 -21.97 4.65 9.90
N GLU A 210 -20.79 4.07 9.58
CA GLU A 210 -20.58 3.25 8.40
C GLU A 210 -20.79 1.74 8.65
N GLY A 211 -20.48 1.24 9.87
CA GLY A 211 -20.47 -0.19 10.21
C GLY A 211 -21.72 -0.74 10.91
N GLY A 212 -22.69 0.11 11.31
CA GLY A 212 -23.87 -0.33 12.06
C GLY A 212 -23.59 -0.61 13.55
N ASP A 213 -24.31 -1.56 14.15
CA ASP A 213 -24.27 -1.91 15.61
C ASP A 213 -22.98 -2.68 16.03
N GLU A 214 -21.83 -2.40 15.45
CA GLU A 214 -20.59 -3.09 15.82
C GLU A 214 -19.98 -2.51 17.11
N GLN A 215 -19.49 -3.41 17.96
CA GLN A 215 -18.68 -3.03 19.10
C GLN A 215 -17.28 -2.60 18.60
N ILE A 216 -17.04 -1.29 18.57
CA ILE A 216 -15.76 -0.69 18.21
C ILE A 216 -15.15 -0.11 19.48
N HIS A 217 -13.91 -0.50 19.78
CA HIS A 217 -13.15 0.06 20.87
C HIS A 217 -11.96 0.85 20.33
N ILE A 218 -11.74 2.04 20.87
CA ILE A 218 -10.60 2.87 20.51
C ILE A 218 -9.81 3.22 21.76
N ALA A 219 -8.52 2.93 21.73
CA ALA A 219 -7.58 3.34 22.77
C ALA A 219 -6.39 4.07 22.16
N TYR A 220 -5.73 4.93 22.94
CA TYR A 220 -4.53 5.60 22.50
C TYR A 220 -3.47 5.63 23.61
N GLY A 221 -2.20 5.70 23.19
CA GLY A 221 -1.06 5.77 24.08
C GLY A 221 -0.65 7.21 24.40
N THR A 222 0.52 7.38 25.01
CA THR A 222 1.08 8.70 25.28
C THR A 222 1.69 9.31 24.03
N ILE A 223 1.73 10.66 24.00
CA ILE A 223 2.42 11.41 22.94
C ILE A 223 3.92 11.20 23.13
N VAL A 224 4.58 10.83 22.03
CA VAL A 224 6.04 10.66 21.96
C VAL A 224 6.62 11.65 20.95
N SER A 225 7.87 12.08 21.15
CA SER A 225 8.52 13.09 20.31
C SER A 225 9.65 12.55 19.44
N ASP A 226 9.97 11.27 19.59
CA ASP A 226 11.01 10.59 18.83
C ASP A 226 10.46 9.26 18.29
N ILE A 227 10.80 8.94 17.05
CA ILE A 227 10.29 7.72 16.36
C ILE A 227 10.64 6.44 17.11
N LYS A 228 11.77 6.37 17.80
CA LYS A 228 12.17 5.20 18.62
C LYS A 228 11.20 4.89 19.76
N GLU A 229 10.43 5.89 20.20
CA GLU A 229 9.49 5.75 21.33
C GLU A 229 8.08 5.32 20.89
N VAL A 230 7.86 5.16 19.58
CA VAL A 230 6.56 4.78 19.01
C VAL A 230 6.10 3.41 19.55
N SER A 231 7.01 2.44 19.74
CA SER A 231 6.69 1.16 20.37
C SER A 231 6.19 1.28 21.80
N LYS A 232 6.67 2.29 22.55
CA LYS A 232 6.17 2.59 23.91
C LYS A 232 4.72 3.05 23.87
N SER A 233 4.40 4.05 23.02
CA SER A 233 3.04 4.53 22.85
C SER A 233 2.09 3.40 22.42
N TYR A 234 2.54 2.49 21.55
CA TYR A 234 1.77 1.32 21.13
C TYR A 234 1.46 0.36 22.30
N LYS A 235 2.48 0.03 23.12
CA LYS A 235 2.32 -0.84 24.28
C LYS A 235 1.33 -0.25 25.31
N GLU A 236 1.39 1.06 25.52
CA GLU A 236 0.47 1.78 26.40
C GLU A 236 -0.95 1.83 25.83
N ALA A 237 -1.13 2.08 24.54
CA ALA A 237 -2.44 2.02 23.88
C ALA A 237 -3.06 0.63 24.00
N LYS A 238 -2.26 -0.43 23.79
CA LYS A 238 -2.71 -1.81 23.93
C LYS A 238 -3.15 -2.14 25.35
N LEU A 239 -2.35 -1.73 26.33
CA LEU A 239 -2.72 -1.90 27.75
C LEU A 239 -4.02 -1.14 28.09
N ALA A 240 -4.16 0.09 27.60
CA ALA A 240 -5.38 0.88 27.81
C ALA A 240 -6.62 0.19 27.20
N LEU A 241 -6.48 -0.39 26.00
CA LEU A 241 -7.55 -1.16 25.35
C LEU A 241 -7.93 -2.39 26.19
N ASP A 242 -6.94 -3.19 26.59
CA ASP A 242 -7.16 -4.40 27.37
C ASP A 242 -7.82 -4.11 28.75
N VAL A 243 -7.38 -3.05 29.42
CA VAL A 243 -7.96 -2.60 30.68
C VAL A 243 -9.36 -2.05 30.47
N GLY A 244 -9.58 -1.24 29.44
CA GLY A 244 -10.88 -0.67 29.11
C GLY A 244 -11.96 -1.75 28.95
N LYS A 245 -11.65 -2.83 28.26
CA LYS A 245 -12.56 -3.97 28.07
C LYS A 245 -12.98 -4.68 29.39
N ILE A 246 -12.09 -4.71 30.36
CA ILE A 246 -12.42 -5.34 31.66
C ILE A 246 -13.42 -4.50 32.46
N PHE A 247 -13.42 -3.18 32.29
CA PHE A 247 -14.20 -2.28 33.13
C PHE A 247 -15.45 -1.70 32.44
N PHE A 248 -15.56 -1.78 31.13
CA PHE A 248 -16.62 -1.13 30.34
C PHE A 248 -17.42 -2.10 29.45
N ASP A 249 -17.03 -3.38 29.33
CA ASP A 249 -17.84 -4.50 28.84
C ASP A 249 -18.52 -5.22 30.00
#